data_bb1061445a02dad9d4918c1e04559f74
#
_entry.id   bb1061445a02dad9d4918c1e04559f74
#
_cell.length_a   1.000
_cell.length_b   1.000
_cell.length_c   1.000
_cell.angle_alpha   90.00
_cell.angle_beta   90.00
_cell.angle_gamma   90.00
#
_symmetry.space_group_name_H-M   'P 1'
#
loop_
_entity.id
_entity.type
_entity.pdbx_description
1 polymer ?
#
loop_
_entity_poly.entity_id
_entity_poly.type
_entity_poly.pdbx_seq_one_letter_code
_entity_poly.pdbx_strand_id
1 'polypeptide(L)'
;MHRILDPDSNAAGARPADDAMMFEIAPTSLWLEDYSGVKTLFDAWRAAGVQDLRAYFASDPARVRACAACMQVVRVNRRTLSLFEANDLPHLVGNLDRIFRDEMLTNLTEELAQLWDGKGGFASNGVNYSLKGRRIDIQLKGALLPGHETDWSRVLVAIDDVSEREGARRLLALSEDYSRGLFEFSPISLWVEDFSKVKSLLDEARQRGIEDLRVFTDVHPEFVARCMSEIRVIDVNNHTLTLFGAADKKTLLSRLRDVFRDAMLQPFREQLIDLWDGKLFQQREVVNYALDGAALYLHLQFSVFPGRERDWSLVQVALTDITARRKAEAYLEFLGKHDVLTKLYNRSFFVDELNRLERKGPSPVTALVLDLNGLKAANDQSGHAAGDELLRRAGEVLSKAVEEPCCVARIGGDEFAVLMPARSERDGEELIAAIENLVTLNNQYYSTATLSFAIGSATSQPGERLEAVVRRADAAMYVQKRAYYADPRHERRA
;
A
#
# COMPACT_ATOMS: atom_id res chain seq x y z
N MET A 1 26.25 53.56 12.33
CA MET A 1 25.92 54.85 12.97
C MET A 1 24.98 55.61 12.02
N HIS A 2 23.68 55.32 12.08
CA HIS A 2 22.68 56.06 11.29
C HIS A 2 22.33 57.33 12.04
N ARG A 3 22.64 58.47 11.45
CA ARG A 3 22.16 59.76 11.94
C ARG A 3 20.66 59.86 11.60
N ILE A 4 19.83 59.92 12.63
CA ILE A 4 18.44 60.34 12.51
C ILE A 4 18.47 61.82 12.28
N LEU A 5 17.97 62.26 11.14
CA LEU A 5 17.80 63.74 10.85
C LEU A 5 16.64 64.24 11.72
N ASP A 6 16.88 65.43 12.31
CA ASP A 6 15.94 66.13 13.16
C ASP A 6 14.66 66.48 12.37
N PRO A 7 13.43 66.08 12.84
CA PRO A 7 12.19 66.29 12.10
C PRO A 7 11.79 67.79 11.93
N ASP A 8 12.40 68.68 12.62
CA ASP A 8 12.01 70.09 12.58
C ASP A 8 12.85 71.02 11.63
N SER A 9 13.79 70.43 10.84
CA SER A 9 14.66 71.25 10.01
C SER A 9 14.32 71.38 8.53
N ASN A 10 13.12 70.92 8.08
CA ASN A 10 12.75 71.04 6.67
C ASN A 10 11.25 71.26 6.43
N ALA A 11 10.64 72.28 6.98
CA ALA A 11 9.36 72.82 6.51
C ALA A 11 9.58 73.75 5.28
N ALA A 12 10.38 73.30 4.32
CA ALA A 12 10.44 73.90 2.97
C ALA A 12 9.80 72.87 2.03
N GLY A 13 8.60 73.15 1.51
CA GLY A 13 7.73 72.27 0.72
C GLY A 13 8.52 71.52 -0.31
N ALA A 14 8.25 70.13 -0.32
CA ALA A 14 8.70 69.27 -1.37
C ALA A 14 8.35 69.90 -2.71
N ARG A 15 9.33 70.04 -3.61
CA ARG A 15 9.09 70.65 -4.91
C ARG A 15 8.14 69.73 -5.70
N PRO A 16 7.09 70.26 -6.37
CA PRO A 16 6.16 69.47 -7.17
C PRO A 16 6.85 68.54 -8.18
N ALA A 17 8.09 68.84 -8.55
CA ALA A 17 8.94 68.03 -9.40
C ALA A 17 9.44 66.74 -8.72
N ASP A 18 9.70 66.76 -7.41
CA ASP A 18 10.20 65.60 -6.68
C ASP A 18 9.09 64.54 -6.48
N ASP A 19 7.88 64.97 -6.16
CA ASP A 19 6.71 64.06 -6.01
C ASP A 19 6.35 63.39 -7.34
N ALA A 20 6.42 64.17 -8.44
CA ALA A 20 6.19 63.61 -9.78
C ALA A 20 7.27 62.59 -10.17
N MET A 21 8.51 62.82 -9.76
CA MET A 21 9.61 61.88 -10.03
C MET A 21 9.52 60.64 -9.16
N MET A 22 9.16 60.76 -7.90
CA MET A 22 8.94 59.61 -7.01
C MET A 22 7.86 58.67 -7.55
N PHE A 23 6.75 59.17 -8.05
CA PHE A 23 5.72 58.38 -8.69
C PHE A 23 6.26 57.62 -9.91
N GLU A 24 7.04 58.31 -10.79
CA GLU A 24 7.57 57.72 -12.03
C GLU A 24 8.58 56.57 -11.79
N ILE A 25 9.45 56.70 -10.75
CA ILE A 25 10.52 55.73 -10.48
C ILE A 25 10.12 54.66 -9.48
N ALA A 26 8.90 54.70 -8.94
CA ALA A 26 8.44 53.72 -7.97
C ALA A 26 8.56 52.27 -8.53
N PRO A 27 9.08 51.32 -7.73
CA PRO A 27 9.30 49.94 -8.18
C PRO A 27 7.99 49.16 -8.40
N THR A 28 6.89 49.64 -7.83
CA THR A 28 5.54 49.07 -7.95
C THR A 28 4.77 49.76 -9.08
N SER A 29 3.90 49.00 -9.80
CA SER A 29 2.98 49.57 -10.77
C SER A 29 1.99 50.48 -10.07
N LEU A 30 1.99 51.77 -10.41
CA LEU A 30 1.13 52.80 -9.82
C LEU A 30 0.21 53.42 -10.88
N TRP A 31 -1.09 53.49 -10.54
CA TRP A 31 -2.13 54.11 -11.31
C TRP A 31 -2.73 55.26 -10.47
N LEU A 32 -2.88 56.40 -11.06
CA LEU A 32 -3.68 57.50 -10.52
C LEU A 32 -4.97 57.56 -11.30
N GLU A 33 -6.08 57.38 -10.62
CA GLU A 33 -7.41 57.24 -11.24
C GLU A 33 -8.39 58.25 -10.66
N ASP A 34 -9.44 58.57 -11.43
CA ASP A 34 -10.54 59.41 -11.01
C ASP A 34 -11.82 58.54 -10.90
N TYR A 35 -12.35 58.41 -9.68
CA TYR A 35 -13.57 57.69 -9.36
C TYR A 35 -14.74 58.58 -9.03
N SER A 36 -14.69 59.90 -9.38
CA SER A 36 -15.77 60.89 -9.10
C SER A 36 -17.10 60.46 -9.71
N GLY A 37 -17.07 59.84 -10.90
CA GLY A 37 -18.26 59.26 -11.53
C GLY A 37 -18.83 58.07 -10.73
N VAL A 38 -18.00 57.22 -10.17
CA VAL A 38 -18.42 56.12 -9.29
C VAL A 38 -19.05 56.66 -8.00
N LYS A 39 -18.43 57.70 -7.40
CA LYS A 39 -18.96 58.40 -6.23
C LYS A 39 -20.37 58.95 -6.49
N THR A 40 -20.58 59.58 -7.65
CA THR A 40 -21.88 60.08 -8.07
C THR A 40 -22.95 58.98 -8.16
N LEU A 41 -22.59 57.80 -8.73
CA LEU A 41 -23.47 56.65 -8.78
C LEU A 41 -23.81 56.14 -7.38
N PHE A 42 -22.80 56.03 -6.51
CA PHE A 42 -22.97 55.58 -5.13
C PHE A 42 -23.88 56.52 -4.32
N ASP A 43 -23.72 57.83 -4.46
CA ASP A 43 -24.59 58.81 -3.80
C ASP A 43 -26.04 58.71 -4.29
N ALA A 44 -26.25 58.52 -5.60
CA ALA A 44 -27.56 58.30 -6.14
C ALA A 44 -28.20 56.99 -5.65
N TRP A 45 -27.45 55.91 -5.55
CA TRP A 45 -27.98 54.65 -5.05
C TRP A 45 -28.26 54.66 -3.54
N ARG A 46 -27.45 55.37 -2.74
CA ARG A 46 -27.75 55.64 -1.34
C ARG A 46 -29.01 56.43 -1.14
N ALA A 47 -29.21 57.48 -1.97
CA ALA A 47 -30.44 58.27 -1.97
C ALA A 47 -31.68 57.45 -2.40
N ALA A 48 -31.47 56.43 -3.25
CA ALA A 48 -32.51 55.45 -3.65
C ALA A 48 -32.74 54.30 -2.62
N GLY A 49 -32.05 54.35 -1.46
CA GLY A 49 -32.25 53.41 -0.36
C GLY A 49 -31.43 52.11 -0.45
N VAL A 50 -30.44 51.99 -1.31
CA VAL A 50 -29.56 50.84 -1.38
C VAL A 50 -28.68 50.79 -0.11
N GLN A 51 -28.80 49.70 0.63
CA GLN A 51 -28.00 49.48 1.85
C GLN A 51 -26.86 48.49 1.64
N ASP A 52 -27.12 47.40 0.91
CA ASP A 52 -26.16 46.35 0.57
C ASP A 52 -25.78 46.40 -0.91
N LEU A 53 -24.55 46.92 -1.18
CA LEU A 53 -24.02 47.05 -2.52
C LEU A 53 -23.76 45.68 -3.18
N ARG A 54 -23.30 44.65 -2.40
CA ARG A 54 -23.04 43.31 -2.93
C ARG A 54 -24.29 42.64 -3.44
N ALA A 55 -25.38 42.68 -2.66
CA ALA A 55 -26.67 42.20 -3.08
C ALA A 55 -27.21 42.97 -4.28
N TYR A 56 -27.00 44.30 -4.28
CA TYR A 56 -27.44 45.16 -5.39
C TYR A 56 -26.71 44.85 -6.71
N PHE A 57 -25.42 44.56 -6.68
CA PHE A 57 -24.64 44.12 -7.83
C PHE A 57 -24.99 42.69 -8.27
N ALA A 58 -25.23 41.80 -7.34
CA ALA A 58 -25.62 40.41 -7.63
C ALA A 58 -26.96 40.34 -8.39
N SER A 59 -27.87 41.29 -8.12
CA SER A 59 -29.17 41.34 -8.83
C SER A 59 -29.09 41.84 -10.28
N ASP A 60 -28.01 42.58 -10.63
CA ASP A 60 -27.78 43.11 -11.98
C ASP A 60 -26.29 43.41 -12.21
N PRO A 61 -25.53 42.51 -12.86
CA PRO A 61 -24.11 42.70 -13.16
C PRO A 61 -23.80 43.93 -14.07
N ALA A 62 -24.82 44.45 -14.78
CA ALA A 62 -24.61 45.63 -15.61
C ALA A 62 -24.21 46.87 -14.77
N ARG A 63 -24.58 46.92 -13.49
CA ARG A 63 -24.24 48.01 -12.57
C ARG A 63 -22.76 48.05 -12.25
N VAL A 64 -22.07 46.90 -12.13
CA VAL A 64 -20.62 46.85 -11.97
C VAL A 64 -19.92 47.40 -13.20
N ARG A 65 -20.41 47.06 -14.41
CA ARG A 65 -19.93 47.60 -15.68
C ARG A 65 -20.12 49.11 -15.77
N ALA A 66 -21.25 49.61 -15.28
CA ALA A 66 -21.52 51.04 -15.23
C ALA A 66 -20.53 51.80 -14.34
N CYS A 67 -20.17 51.21 -13.19
CA CYS A 67 -19.08 51.75 -12.35
C CYS A 67 -17.74 51.74 -13.08
N ALA A 68 -17.36 50.60 -13.69
CA ALA A 68 -16.13 50.49 -14.45
C ALA A 68 -16.02 51.52 -15.57
N ALA A 69 -17.12 51.80 -16.26
CA ALA A 69 -17.18 52.86 -17.30
C ALA A 69 -17.02 54.29 -16.78
N CYS A 70 -17.28 54.54 -15.51
CA CYS A 70 -17.10 55.83 -14.85
C CYS A 70 -15.69 56.06 -14.25
N MET A 71 -14.84 55.02 -14.24
CA MET A 71 -13.47 55.12 -13.80
C MET A 71 -12.57 55.66 -14.91
N GLN A 72 -11.73 56.64 -14.58
CA GLN A 72 -10.84 57.22 -15.57
C GLN A 72 -9.39 57.14 -15.11
N VAL A 73 -8.51 56.61 -15.95
CA VAL A 73 -7.08 56.57 -15.71
C VAL A 73 -6.49 57.94 -16.01
N VAL A 74 -5.97 58.62 -14.98
CA VAL A 74 -5.38 59.93 -15.09
C VAL A 74 -3.92 59.86 -15.47
N ARG A 75 -3.18 58.95 -14.80
CA ARG A 75 -1.74 58.80 -14.97
C ARG A 75 -1.31 57.39 -14.53
N VAL A 76 -0.29 56.84 -15.16
CA VAL A 76 0.42 55.65 -14.71
C VAL A 76 1.93 55.91 -14.70
N ASN A 77 2.65 55.14 -13.91
CA ASN A 77 4.11 55.24 -13.86
C ASN A 77 4.77 54.31 -14.89
N ARG A 78 6.09 54.45 -15.06
CA ARG A 78 6.88 53.64 -15.99
C ARG A 78 6.78 52.15 -15.68
N ARG A 79 6.69 51.77 -14.39
CA ARG A 79 6.56 50.37 -13.97
C ARG A 79 5.26 49.75 -14.50
N THR A 80 4.16 50.49 -14.50
CA THR A 80 2.88 50.08 -15.09
C THR A 80 3.03 49.80 -16.58
N LEU A 81 3.60 50.71 -17.35
CA LEU A 81 3.81 50.51 -18.78
C LEU A 81 4.66 49.29 -19.08
N SER A 82 5.73 49.09 -18.30
CA SER A 82 6.60 47.92 -18.40
C SER A 82 5.86 46.63 -18.03
N LEU A 83 5.09 46.59 -16.95
CA LEU A 83 4.36 45.42 -16.47
C LEU A 83 3.34 44.93 -17.49
N PHE A 84 2.56 45.83 -18.06
CA PHE A 84 1.53 45.54 -19.03
C PHE A 84 2.02 45.56 -20.48
N GLU A 85 3.31 45.82 -20.71
CA GLU A 85 3.95 45.89 -22.04
C GLU A 85 3.29 46.92 -22.96
N ALA A 86 2.91 48.08 -22.39
CA ALA A 86 2.34 49.22 -23.11
C ALA A 86 3.43 50.23 -23.48
N ASN A 87 3.28 50.86 -24.62
CA ASN A 87 4.24 51.88 -25.09
C ASN A 87 4.10 53.23 -24.34
N ASP A 88 2.83 53.61 -24.09
CA ASP A 88 2.45 54.84 -23.43
C ASP A 88 1.06 54.72 -22.80
N LEU A 89 0.61 55.80 -22.11
CA LEU A 89 -0.71 55.83 -21.48
C LEU A 89 -1.89 55.70 -22.50
N PRO A 90 -1.91 56.38 -23.65
CA PRO A 90 -2.95 56.18 -24.65
C PRO A 90 -3.04 54.74 -25.15
N HIS A 91 -1.90 54.09 -25.39
CA HIS A 91 -1.85 52.69 -25.82
C HIS A 91 -2.38 51.76 -24.72
N LEU A 92 -2.06 52.00 -23.45
CA LEU A 92 -2.56 51.24 -22.32
C LEU A 92 -4.08 51.37 -22.17
N VAL A 93 -4.56 52.62 -22.12
CA VAL A 93 -5.99 52.93 -21.93
C VAL A 93 -6.85 52.44 -23.09
N GLY A 94 -6.36 52.55 -24.33
CA GLY A 94 -7.05 52.05 -25.52
C GLY A 94 -7.20 50.50 -25.61
N ASN A 95 -6.54 49.76 -24.72
CA ASN A 95 -6.53 48.30 -24.69
C ASN A 95 -6.80 47.71 -23.28
N LEU A 96 -7.48 48.44 -22.39
CA LEU A 96 -7.82 47.96 -21.05
C LEU A 96 -8.64 46.69 -21.04
N ASP A 97 -9.49 46.48 -22.05
CA ASP A 97 -10.27 45.25 -22.27
C ASP A 97 -9.42 44.00 -22.48
N ARG A 98 -8.17 44.16 -22.95
CA ARG A 98 -7.20 43.10 -23.10
C ARG A 98 -6.46 42.78 -21.83
N ILE A 99 -6.36 43.75 -20.92
CA ILE A 99 -5.70 43.64 -19.63
C ILE A 99 -6.64 43.05 -18.58
N PHE A 100 -7.86 43.58 -18.58
CA PHE A 100 -8.90 43.23 -17.62
C PHE A 100 -9.90 42.27 -18.27
N ARG A 101 -9.76 40.96 -18.03
CA ARG A 101 -10.61 39.92 -18.61
C ARG A 101 -11.30 39.14 -17.47
N ASP A 102 -12.31 38.36 -17.88
CA ASP A 102 -12.91 37.26 -17.09
C ASP A 102 -13.28 37.60 -15.64
N GLU A 103 -12.38 37.40 -14.69
CA GLU A 103 -12.61 37.54 -13.25
C GLU A 103 -12.57 39.00 -12.76
N MET A 104 -12.21 39.97 -13.60
CA MET A 104 -12.07 41.36 -13.19
C MET A 104 -13.36 41.93 -12.58
N LEU A 105 -14.53 41.62 -13.17
CA LEU A 105 -15.81 42.16 -12.67
C LEU A 105 -16.12 41.66 -11.24
N THR A 106 -15.70 40.44 -10.91
CA THR A 106 -15.85 39.90 -9.56
C THR A 106 -14.97 40.61 -8.56
N ASN A 107 -13.68 40.84 -8.91
CA ASN A 107 -12.74 41.58 -8.07
C ASN A 107 -13.17 43.06 -7.88
N LEU A 108 -13.57 43.71 -8.96
CA LEU A 108 -14.10 45.05 -8.95
C LEU A 108 -15.33 45.19 -8.04
N THR A 109 -16.21 44.19 -8.03
CA THR A 109 -17.38 44.14 -7.13
C THR A 109 -16.93 44.28 -5.66
N GLU A 110 -15.91 43.52 -5.25
CA GLU A 110 -15.44 43.54 -3.88
C GLU A 110 -14.66 44.83 -3.56
N GLU A 111 -13.88 45.36 -4.50
CA GLU A 111 -13.17 46.67 -4.35
C GLU A 111 -14.17 47.80 -4.16
N LEU A 112 -15.20 47.86 -4.99
CA LEU A 112 -16.27 48.85 -4.90
C LEU A 112 -17.09 48.72 -3.61
N ALA A 113 -17.33 47.49 -3.14
CA ALA A 113 -18.02 47.26 -1.88
C ALA A 113 -17.19 47.76 -0.67
N GLN A 114 -15.88 47.61 -0.71
CA GLN A 114 -15.00 48.16 0.35
C GLN A 114 -15.08 49.68 0.41
N LEU A 115 -15.13 50.38 -0.74
CA LEU A 115 -15.33 51.83 -0.80
C LEU A 115 -16.74 52.23 -0.34
N TRP A 116 -17.78 51.45 -0.72
CA TRP A 116 -19.14 51.65 -0.24
C TRP A 116 -19.25 51.58 1.29
N ASP A 117 -18.55 50.63 1.88
CA ASP A 117 -18.50 50.44 3.35
C ASP A 117 -17.72 51.53 4.09
N GLY A 118 -17.21 52.55 3.37
CA GLY A 118 -16.53 53.70 3.95
C GLY A 118 -15.06 53.46 4.34
N LYS A 119 -14.48 52.38 3.82
CA LYS A 119 -13.06 52.09 4.07
C LYS A 119 -12.16 52.96 3.22
N GLY A 120 -11.75 54.07 3.42
CA GLY A 120 -10.90 54.95 2.60
C GLY A 120 -9.92 54.34 1.59
N GLY A 121 -10.03 53.04 1.34
CA GLY A 121 -9.28 52.25 0.37
C GLY A 121 -9.81 50.84 0.20
N PHE A 122 -9.20 50.09 -0.68
CA PHE A 122 -9.58 48.68 -1.03
C PHE A 122 -8.35 47.81 -1.34
N ALA A 123 -8.50 46.52 -1.25
CA ALA A 123 -7.49 45.54 -1.64
C ALA A 123 -8.15 44.28 -2.25
N SER A 124 -7.55 43.77 -3.29
CA SER A 124 -7.95 42.53 -3.93
C SER A 124 -6.76 41.76 -4.47
N ASN A 125 -6.98 40.46 -4.73
CA ASN A 125 -6.06 39.61 -5.51
C ASN A 125 -6.78 39.24 -6.80
N GLY A 126 -6.05 39.20 -7.91
CA GLY A 126 -6.66 38.90 -9.19
C GLY A 126 -5.67 38.49 -10.25
N VAL A 127 -6.18 38.37 -11.46
CA VAL A 127 -5.40 38.08 -12.65
C VAL A 127 -5.60 39.17 -13.68
N ASN A 128 -4.51 39.76 -14.14
CA ASN A 128 -4.49 40.65 -15.29
C ASN A 128 -3.66 40.00 -16.41
N TYR A 129 -3.69 40.61 -17.57
CA TYR A 129 -2.92 40.15 -18.73
C TYR A 129 -2.10 41.32 -19.30
N SER A 130 -0.85 41.04 -19.72
CA SER A 130 -0.12 42.01 -20.51
C SER A 130 -0.76 42.17 -21.91
N LEU A 131 -0.47 43.24 -22.62
CA LEU A 131 -0.96 43.45 -23.99
C LEU A 131 -0.47 42.39 -24.98
N LYS A 132 0.62 41.70 -24.65
CA LYS A 132 1.08 40.50 -25.40
C LYS A 132 0.47 39.21 -24.96
N GLY A 133 -0.44 39.22 -23.98
CA GLY A 133 -1.20 38.06 -23.52
C GLY A 133 -0.56 37.26 -22.38
N ARG A 134 0.55 37.76 -21.77
CA ARG A 134 1.14 37.13 -20.58
C ARG A 134 0.19 37.29 -19.39
N ARG A 135 -0.17 36.16 -18.75
CA ARG A 135 -0.92 36.17 -17.50
C ARG A 135 -0.07 36.72 -16.35
N ILE A 136 -0.65 37.61 -15.55
CA ILE A 136 -0.02 38.26 -14.40
C ILE A 136 -0.95 38.03 -13.21
N ASP A 137 -0.50 37.26 -12.22
CA ASP A 137 -1.19 37.19 -10.92
C ASP A 137 -0.83 38.48 -10.15
N ILE A 138 -1.82 39.22 -9.72
CA ILE A 138 -1.66 40.53 -9.11
C ILE A 138 -2.22 40.59 -7.70
N GLN A 139 -1.57 41.41 -6.87
CA GLN A 139 -2.16 41.95 -5.67
C GLN A 139 -2.37 43.46 -5.86
N LEU A 140 -3.62 43.89 -5.73
CA LEU A 140 -4.03 45.29 -5.96
C LEU A 140 -4.39 45.91 -4.62
N LYS A 141 -3.95 47.14 -4.44
CA LYS A 141 -4.32 48.01 -3.30
C LYS A 141 -4.63 49.41 -3.81
N GLY A 142 -5.81 49.93 -3.49
CA GLY A 142 -6.23 51.27 -3.82
C GLY A 142 -6.49 52.09 -2.57
N ALA A 143 -6.21 53.39 -2.63
CA ALA A 143 -6.50 54.34 -1.55
C ALA A 143 -6.93 55.69 -2.13
N LEU A 144 -7.91 56.31 -1.49
CA LEU A 144 -8.27 57.70 -1.74
C LEU A 144 -7.13 58.61 -1.26
N LEU A 145 -6.66 59.52 -2.09
CA LEU A 145 -5.62 60.46 -1.69
C LEU A 145 -6.16 61.50 -0.70
N PRO A 146 -5.34 61.98 0.25
CA PRO A 146 -5.71 63.03 1.20
C PRO A 146 -6.28 64.26 0.51
N GLY A 147 -7.42 64.73 0.99
CA GLY A 147 -8.15 65.86 0.41
C GLY A 147 -9.13 65.50 -0.72
N HIS A 148 -9.18 64.23 -1.15
CA HIS A 148 -10.10 63.76 -2.19
C HIS A 148 -11.10 62.70 -1.67
N GLU A 149 -11.28 62.60 -0.34
CA GLU A 149 -12.16 61.60 0.29
C GLU A 149 -13.65 61.88 0.02
N THR A 150 -13.98 63.14 -0.29
CA THR A 150 -15.37 63.57 -0.53
C THR A 150 -15.82 63.42 -1.99
N ASP A 151 -14.91 63.64 -2.93
CA ASP A 151 -15.19 63.65 -4.35
C ASP A 151 -14.66 62.44 -5.15
N TRP A 152 -13.68 61.68 -4.53
CA TRP A 152 -13.00 60.53 -5.16
C TRP A 152 -12.28 60.86 -6.46
N SER A 153 -11.92 62.10 -6.69
CA SER A 153 -11.28 62.53 -7.93
C SER A 153 -9.80 62.13 -8.03
N ARG A 154 -9.24 61.57 -6.96
CA ARG A 154 -7.87 61.05 -6.94
C ARG A 154 -7.80 59.80 -6.09
N VAL A 155 -7.66 58.62 -6.77
CA VAL A 155 -7.44 57.29 -6.19
C VAL A 155 -6.08 56.80 -6.66
N LEU A 156 -5.20 56.43 -5.72
CA LEU A 156 -3.93 55.79 -6.04
C LEU A 156 -4.13 54.28 -5.96
N VAL A 157 -3.88 53.60 -7.07
CA VAL A 157 -3.92 52.14 -7.12
C VAL A 157 -2.51 51.61 -7.35
N ALA A 158 -2.07 50.71 -6.50
CA ALA A 158 -0.82 49.99 -6.59
C ALA A 158 -1.08 48.53 -7.00
N ILE A 159 -0.37 48.05 -8.00
CA ILE A 159 -0.46 46.67 -8.50
C ILE A 159 0.90 46.01 -8.38
N ASP A 160 0.97 44.97 -7.56
CA ASP A 160 2.15 44.13 -7.41
C ASP A 160 2.02 42.86 -8.24
N ASP A 161 3.02 42.57 -9.06
CA ASP A 161 3.14 41.27 -9.78
C ASP A 161 3.59 40.20 -8.79
N VAL A 162 2.70 39.26 -8.47
CA VAL A 162 2.95 38.16 -7.56
C VAL A 162 3.03 36.81 -8.28
N SER A 163 3.18 36.84 -9.61
CA SER A 163 3.13 35.61 -10.48
C SER A 163 4.17 34.59 -10.09
N GLU A 164 5.40 34.98 -9.77
CA GLU A 164 6.45 34.04 -9.33
C GLU A 164 6.07 33.35 -8.02
N ARG A 165 5.58 34.13 -7.04
CA ARG A 165 5.18 33.58 -5.73
C ARG A 165 3.98 32.62 -5.86
N GLU A 166 2.95 33.04 -6.59
CA GLU A 166 1.75 32.22 -6.78
C GLU A 166 2.02 31.02 -7.70
N GLY A 167 2.92 31.16 -8.68
CA GLY A 167 3.40 30.05 -9.50
C GLY A 167 4.14 28.99 -8.67
N ALA A 168 5.08 29.42 -7.84
CA ALA A 168 5.82 28.52 -6.96
C ALA A 168 4.87 27.81 -5.97
N ARG A 169 3.89 28.52 -5.41
CA ARG A 169 2.89 27.97 -4.49
C ARG A 169 2.01 26.91 -5.20
N ARG A 170 1.56 27.19 -6.44
CA ARG A 170 0.79 26.21 -7.24
C ARG A 170 1.61 24.95 -7.56
N LEU A 171 2.88 25.12 -7.95
CA LEU A 171 3.77 24.00 -8.22
C LEU A 171 4.02 23.15 -6.97
N LEU A 172 4.22 23.79 -5.82
CA LEU A 172 4.38 23.07 -4.55
C LEU A 172 3.13 22.26 -4.20
N ALA A 173 1.95 22.89 -4.26
CA ALA A 173 0.68 22.21 -4.00
C ALA A 173 0.45 21.02 -4.93
N LEU A 174 0.73 21.17 -6.24
CA LEU A 174 0.65 20.08 -7.22
C LEU A 174 1.63 18.95 -6.89
N SER A 175 2.86 19.28 -6.48
CA SER A 175 3.87 18.30 -6.10
C SER A 175 3.48 17.54 -4.82
N GLU A 176 2.91 18.23 -3.85
CA GLU A 176 2.41 17.62 -2.61
C GLU A 176 1.22 16.68 -2.89
N ASP A 177 0.24 17.12 -3.69
CA ASP A 177 -0.92 16.31 -4.07
C ASP A 177 -0.50 15.08 -4.88
N TYR A 178 0.44 15.25 -5.81
CA TYR A 178 0.98 14.14 -6.61
C TYR A 178 1.70 13.12 -5.71
N SER A 179 2.60 13.59 -4.83
CA SER A 179 3.35 12.71 -3.92
C SER A 179 2.43 11.98 -2.95
N ARG A 180 1.42 12.69 -2.41
CA ARG A 180 0.39 12.10 -1.55
C ARG A 180 -0.43 11.06 -2.31
N GLY A 181 -0.83 11.35 -3.55
CA GLY A 181 -1.56 10.42 -4.40
C GLY A 181 -0.76 9.13 -4.65
N LEU A 182 0.52 9.23 -4.99
CA LEU A 182 1.40 8.06 -5.18
C LEU A 182 1.50 7.19 -3.92
N PHE A 183 1.57 7.81 -2.74
CA PHE A 183 1.61 7.09 -1.48
C PHE A 183 0.27 6.43 -1.15
N GLU A 184 -0.82 7.20 -1.13
CA GLU A 184 -2.14 6.73 -0.67
C GLU A 184 -2.77 5.69 -1.61
N PHE A 185 -2.55 5.81 -2.93
CA PHE A 185 -3.12 4.90 -3.94
C PHE A 185 -2.14 3.84 -4.45
N SER A 186 -0.97 3.70 -3.81
CA SER A 186 -0.05 2.60 -4.11
C SER A 186 -0.74 1.24 -3.91
N PRO A 187 -0.60 0.27 -4.86
CA PRO A 187 -1.15 -1.07 -4.72
C PRO A 187 -0.34 -1.96 -3.75
N ILE A 188 0.64 -1.39 -3.07
CA ILE A 188 1.49 -2.06 -2.08
C ILE A 188 1.24 -1.38 -0.73
N SER A 189 1.20 -2.15 0.35
CA SER A 189 1.14 -1.62 1.71
C SER A 189 2.44 -0.87 2.03
N LEU A 190 2.33 0.44 2.26
CA LEU A 190 3.45 1.33 2.56
C LEU A 190 3.32 1.90 3.96
N TRP A 191 4.41 1.81 4.72
CA TRP A 191 4.57 2.37 6.05
C TRP A 191 5.71 3.38 6.04
N VAL A 192 5.51 4.49 6.68
CA VAL A 192 6.56 5.47 6.97
C VAL A 192 6.77 5.48 8.47
N GLU A 193 8.01 5.23 8.88
CA GLU A 193 8.34 4.96 10.28
C GLU A 193 9.57 5.77 10.71
N ASP A 194 9.65 6.03 12.01
CA ASP A 194 10.79 6.64 12.67
C ASP A 194 11.51 5.59 13.54
N PHE A 195 12.72 5.25 13.15
CA PHE A 195 13.60 4.29 13.82
C PHE A 195 14.71 4.97 14.64
N SER A 196 14.61 6.29 14.88
CA SER A 196 15.66 7.05 15.58
C SER A 196 15.95 6.50 16.98
N LYS A 197 14.92 6.06 17.69
CA LYS A 197 15.06 5.42 19.00
C LYS A 197 15.74 4.05 18.92
N VAL A 198 15.40 3.25 17.89
CA VAL A 198 16.07 1.97 17.62
C VAL A 198 17.55 2.22 17.34
N LYS A 199 17.87 3.21 16.50
CA LYS A 199 19.25 3.62 16.22
C LYS A 199 20.01 3.98 17.51
N SER A 200 19.39 4.80 18.38
CA SER A 200 19.98 5.18 19.66
C SER A 200 20.27 3.96 20.55
N LEU A 201 19.33 3.00 20.63
CA LEU A 201 19.54 1.77 21.42
C LEU A 201 20.68 0.91 20.88
N LEU A 202 20.82 0.80 19.56
CA LEU A 202 21.95 0.09 18.95
C LEU A 202 23.27 0.82 19.20
N ASP A 203 23.31 2.15 19.10
CA ASP A 203 24.50 2.95 19.37
C ASP A 203 24.91 2.87 20.85
N GLU A 204 23.96 2.87 21.78
CA GLU A 204 24.22 2.63 23.21
C GLU A 204 24.81 1.24 23.44
N ALA A 205 24.31 0.21 22.77
CA ALA A 205 24.85 -1.14 22.86
C ALA A 205 26.32 -1.18 22.39
N ARG A 206 26.66 -0.52 21.28
CA ARG A 206 28.05 -0.37 20.80
C ARG A 206 28.94 0.34 21.81
N GLN A 207 28.45 1.45 22.37
CA GLN A 207 29.22 2.21 23.38
C GLN A 207 29.49 1.40 24.64
N ARG A 208 28.65 0.42 24.98
CA ARG A 208 28.84 -0.52 26.08
C ARG A 208 29.79 -1.68 25.74
N GLY A 209 30.38 -1.70 24.54
CA GLY A 209 31.34 -2.70 24.11
C GLY A 209 30.72 -3.99 23.54
N ILE A 210 29.46 -3.97 23.14
CA ILE A 210 28.86 -5.11 22.44
C ILE A 210 29.40 -5.11 21.02
N GLU A 211 30.14 -6.17 20.66
CA GLU A 211 30.71 -6.34 19.31
C GLU A 211 29.79 -7.19 18.41
N ASP A 212 29.16 -8.22 18.97
CA ASP A 212 28.28 -9.15 18.26
C ASP A 212 26.84 -9.02 18.77
N LEU A 213 25.99 -8.36 17.97
CA LEU A 213 24.58 -8.18 18.30
C LEU A 213 23.81 -9.50 18.27
N ARG A 214 24.23 -10.47 17.46
CA ARG A 214 23.58 -11.79 17.36
C ARG A 214 23.70 -12.54 18.67
N VAL A 215 24.94 -12.67 19.18
CA VAL A 215 25.21 -13.31 20.47
C VAL A 215 24.51 -12.56 21.61
N PHE A 216 24.55 -11.22 21.57
CA PHE A 216 23.91 -10.40 22.59
C PHE A 216 22.40 -10.65 22.66
N THR A 217 21.71 -10.68 21.50
CA THR A 217 20.26 -10.87 21.43
C THR A 217 19.83 -12.32 21.66
N ASP A 218 20.73 -13.31 21.56
CA ASP A 218 20.47 -14.68 22.00
C ASP A 218 20.31 -14.78 23.51
N VAL A 219 21.13 -13.99 24.26
CA VAL A 219 21.10 -13.94 25.73
C VAL A 219 20.04 -12.94 26.23
N HIS A 220 19.77 -11.88 25.48
CA HIS A 220 18.89 -10.76 25.83
C HIS A 220 17.75 -10.57 24.82
N PRO A 221 16.81 -11.52 24.70
CA PRO A 221 15.68 -11.40 23.76
C PRO A 221 14.75 -10.21 24.07
N GLU A 222 14.72 -9.74 25.32
CA GLU A 222 13.99 -8.55 25.75
C GLU A 222 14.48 -7.27 25.06
N PHE A 223 15.74 -7.22 24.63
CA PHE A 223 16.27 -6.09 23.87
C PHE A 223 15.57 -5.94 22.50
N VAL A 224 15.31 -7.07 21.84
CA VAL A 224 14.58 -7.10 20.56
C VAL A 224 13.14 -6.55 20.73
N ALA A 225 12.45 -7.02 21.78
CA ALA A 225 11.10 -6.55 22.10
C ALA A 225 11.09 -5.04 22.45
N ARG A 226 12.11 -4.56 23.18
CA ARG A 226 12.28 -3.15 23.48
C ARG A 226 12.48 -2.34 22.20
N CYS A 227 13.38 -2.75 21.30
CA CYS A 227 13.59 -2.07 20.02
C CYS A 227 12.29 -1.99 19.21
N MET A 228 11.52 -3.08 19.17
CA MET A 228 10.23 -3.11 18.47
C MET A 228 9.22 -2.11 19.07
N SER A 229 9.19 -1.96 20.38
CA SER A 229 8.27 -1.03 21.07
C SER A 229 8.63 0.45 20.87
N GLU A 230 9.86 0.75 20.47
CA GLU A 230 10.35 2.11 20.23
C GLU A 230 10.15 2.59 18.78
N ILE A 231 9.67 1.72 17.89
CA ILE A 231 9.31 2.11 16.52
C ILE A 231 8.10 3.01 16.57
N ARG A 232 8.20 4.17 15.92
CA ARG A 232 7.09 5.09 15.78
C ARG A 232 6.59 5.09 14.34
N VAL A 233 5.39 4.61 14.10
CA VAL A 233 4.73 4.72 12.81
C VAL A 233 4.30 6.17 12.61
N ILE A 234 4.77 6.81 11.55
CA ILE A 234 4.46 8.18 11.15
C ILE A 234 3.19 8.18 10.30
N ASP A 235 3.13 7.31 9.27
CA ASP A 235 1.99 7.21 8.38
C ASP A 235 1.91 5.82 7.72
N VAL A 236 0.72 5.47 7.23
CA VAL A 236 0.45 4.28 6.42
C VAL A 236 -0.50 4.65 5.29
N ASN A 237 -0.41 3.98 4.14
CA ASN A 237 -1.29 4.23 3.02
C ASN A 237 -2.62 3.44 3.09
N ASN A 238 -3.54 3.73 2.16
CA ASN A 238 -4.86 3.10 2.12
C ASN A 238 -4.80 1.58 1.90
N HIS A 239 -3.84 1.09 1.12
CA HIS A 239 -3.67 -0.35 0.90
C HIS A 239 -3.30 -1.08 2.19
N THR A 240 -2.54 -0.45 3.08
CA THR A 240 -2.23 -0.99 4.40
C THR A 240 -3.50 -1.25 5.22
N LEU A 241 -4.45 -0.31 5.20
CA LEU A 241 -5.72 -0.48 5.91
C LEU A 241 -6.50 -1.68 5.38
N THR A 242 -6.58 -1.81 4.06
CA THR A 242 -7.24 -2.95 3.40
C THR A 242 -6.56 -4.27 3.74
N LEU A 243 -5.22 -4.33 3.67
CA LEU A 243 -4.43 -5.53 3.94
C LEU A 243 -4.64 -6.06 5.35
N PHE A 244 -4.66 -5.17 6.34
CA PHE A 244 -4.82 -5.54 7.75
C PHE A 244 -6.27 -5.54 8.24
N GLY A 245 -7.25 -5.19 7.39
CA GLY A 245 -8.67 -5.14 7.75
C GLY A 245 -9.00 -4.02 8.73
N ALA A 246 -8.31 -2.88 8.66
CA ALA A 246 -8.54 -1.73 9.52
C ALA A 246 -9.51 -0.73 8.87
N ALA A 247 -10.44 -0.19 9.65
CA ALA A 247 -11.40 0.81 9.18
C ALA A 247 -10.72 2.17 8.88
N ASP A 248 -9.71 2.53 9.65
CA ASP A 248 -8.93 3.76 9.52
C ASP A 248 -7.53 3.62 10.15
N LYS A 249 -6.67 4.62 9.87
CA LYS A 249 -5.28 4.67 10.38
C LYS A 249 -5.23 4.65 11.91
N LYS A 250 -6.14 5.34 12.58
CA LYS A 250 -6.19 5.42 14.05
C LYS A 250 -6.48 4.05 14.68
N THR A 251 -7.43 3.33 14.13
CA THR A 251 -7.77 1.95 14.57
C THR A 251 -6.55 1.03 14.38
N LEU A 252 -5.89 1.04 13.23
CA LEU A 252 -4.70 0.23 12.98
C LEU A 252 -3.58 0.57 13.97
N LEU A 253 -3.24 1.84 14.11
CA LEU A 253 -2.13 2.28 14.97
C LEU A 253 -2.38 2.00 16.46
N SER A 254 -3.62 2.00 16.93
CA SER A 254 -3.97 1.63 18.30
C SER A 254 -3.84 0.12 18.58
N ARG A 255 -3.80 -0.71 17.53
CA ARG A 255 -3.80 -2.18 17.60
C ARG A 255 -2.56 -2.82 16.97
N LEU A 256 -1.44 -2.09 16.87
CA LEU A 256 -0.20 -2.62 16.28
C LEU A 256 0.31 -3.88 16.97
N ARG A 257 0.03 -4.07 18.26
CA ARG A 257 0.39 -5.30 19.00
C ARG A 257 -0.36 -6.53 18.49
N ASP A 258 -1.54 -6.37 17.90
CA ASP A 258 -2.31 -7.47 17.31
C ASP A 258 -1.70 -7.86 15.95
N VAL A 259 -1.10 -6.90 15.24
CA VAL A 259 -0.46 -7.08 13.94
C VAL A 259 0.95 -7.68 14.07
N PHE A 260 1.76 -7.13 14.99
CA PHE A 260 3.15 -7.52 15.21
C PHE A 260 3.28 -8.35 16.49
N ARG A 261 3.11 -9.65 16.38
CA ARG A 261 3.19 -10.59 17.51
C ARG A 261 3.90 -11.88 17.10
N ASP A 262 4.22 -12.70 18.07
CA ASP A 262 4.69 -14.09 17.95
C ASP A 262 5.79 -14.29 16.88
N ALA A 263 5.38 -14.64 15.66
CA ALA A 263 6.28 -14.98 14.55
C ALA A 263 7.12 -13.78 14.04
N MET A 264 6.82 -12.53 14.45
CA MET A 264 7.54 -11.35 13.98
C MET A 264 8.85 -11.09 14.74
N LEU A 265 8.99 -11.59 15.97
CA LEU A 265 10.18 -11.31 16.80
C LEU A 265 11.48 -11.80 16.18
N GLN A 266 11.48 -13.00 15.60
CA GLN A 266 12.68 -13.56 14.98
C GLN A 266 13.09 -12.83 13.70
N PRO A 267 12.20 -12.59 12.72
CA PRO A 267 12.51 -11.74 11.58
C PRO A 267 12.97 -10.33 11.95
N PHE A 268 12.39 -9.72 12.97
CA PHE A 268 12.80 -8.40 13.44
C PHE A 268 14.18 -8.42 14.11
N ARG A 269 14.52 -9.46 14.85
CA ARG A 269 15.88 -9.67 15.37
C ARG A 269 16.91 -9.70 14.23
N GLU A 270 16.66 -10.47 13.18
CA GLU A 270 17.53 -10.49 12.00
C GLU A 270 17.61 -9.12 11.30
N GLN A 271 16.52 -8.35 11.32
CA GLN A 271 16.52 -6.97 10.82
C GLN A 271 17.45 -6.06 11.65
N LEU A 272 17.42 -6.18 12.97
CA LEU A 272 18.31 -5.41 13.84
C LEU A 272 19.78 -5.77 13.61
N ILE A 273 20.08 -7.07 13.38
CA ILE A 273 21.44 -7.53 13.08
C ILE A 273 21.91 -6.95 11.74
N ASP A 274 21.09 -6.99 10.72
CA ASP A 274 21.41 -6.37 9.43
C ASP A 274 21.62 -4.85 9.55
N LEU A 275 20.81 -4.15 10.36
CA LEU A 275 20.99 -2.72 10.65
C LEU A 275 22.29 -2.46 11.44
N TRP A 276 22.62 -3.35 12.37
CA TRP A 276 23.88 -3.31 13.09
C TRP A 276 25.08 -3.43 12.15
N ASP A 277 24.99 -4.28 11.12
CA ASP A 277 26.01 -4.48 10.10
C ASP A 277 26.00 -3.36 9.03
N GLY A 278 25.12 -2.35 9.16
CA GLY A 278 25.04 -1.20 8.25
C GLY A 278 24.22 -1.45 6.99
N LYS A 279 23.43 -2.52 6.93
CA LYS A 279 22.54 -2.80 5.80
C LYS A 279 21.26 -1.99 5.92
N LEU A 280 21.20 -0.83 5.27
CA LEU A 280 20.08 0.10 5.31
C LEU A 280 18.94 -0.23 4.33
N PHE A 281 19.15 -1.19 3.45
CA PHE A 281 18.14 -1.81 2.59
C PHE A 281 18.08 -3.31 2.86
N GLN A 282 16.89 -3.82 3.11
CA GLN A 282 16.69 -5.23 3.50
C GLN A 282 15.41 -5.77 2.87
N GLN A 283 15.41 -7.08 2.61
CA GLN A 283 14.23 -7.82 2.15
C GLN A 283 14.13 -9.14 2.91
N ARG A 284 12.91 -9.50 3.32
CA ARG A 284 12.65 -10.79 3.98
C ARG A 284 11.18 -11.18 3.92
N GLU A 285 10.89 -12.45 4.10
CA GLU A 285 9.54 -12.91 4.32
C GLU A 285 9.22 -12.87 5.82
N VAL A 286 8.04 -12.37 6.16
CA VAL A 286 7.56 -12.24 7.54
C VAL A 286 6.13 -12.73 7.64
N VAL A 287 5.69 -13.04 8.86
CA VAL A 287 4.29 -13.34 9.16
C VAL A 287 3.76 -12.26 10.08
N ASN A 288 2.76 -11.52 9.61
CA ASN A 288 1.98 -10.60 10.42
C ASN A 288 0.53 -11.10 10.52
N TYR A 289 -0.29 -10.40 11.28
CA TYR A 289 -1.67 -10.80 11.48
C TYR A 289 -2.62 -9.65 11.14
N ALA A 290 -3.67 -9.96 10.38
CA ALA A 290 -4.77 -9.03 10.19
C ALA A 290 -5.52 -8.80 11.51
N LEU A 291 -6.29 -7.72 11.61
CA LEU A 291 -7.02 -7.38 12.85
C LEU A 291 -8.13 -8.38 13.22
N ASP A 292 -8.54 -9.25 12.29
CA ASP A 292 -9.43 -10.40 12.53
C ASP A 292 -8.69 -11.65 13.03
N GLY A 293 -7.35 -11.59 13.09
CA GLY A 293 -6.48 -12.68 13.54
C GLY A 293 -5.95 -13.60 12.43
N ALA A 294 -6.32 -13.36 11.17
CA ALA A 294 -5.80 -14.13 10.04
C ALA A 294 -4.30 -13.90 9.86
N ALA A 295 -3.55 -15.00 9.62
CA ALA A 295 -2.11 -14.91 9.33
C ALA A 295 -1.90 -14.43 7.88
N LEU A 296 -1.05 -13.42 7.73
CA LEU A 296 -0.61 -12.84 6.47
C LEU A 296 0.86 -13.18 6.25
N TYR A 297 1.16 -13.85 5.15
CA TYR A 297 2.52 -14.09 4.70
C TYR A 297 2.94 -12.91 3.82
N LEU A 298 3.92 -12.14 4.26
CA LEU A 298 4.29 -10.88 3.63
C LEU A 298 5.75 -10.90 3.18
N HIS A 299 6.01 -10.35 2.01
CA HIS A 299 7.35 -9.95 1.60
C HIS A 299 7.60 -8.52 2.07
N LEU A 300 8.47 -8.36 3.04
CA LEU A 300 8.86 -7.09 3.64
C LEU A 300 10.09 -6.53 2.93
N GLN A 301 10.02 -5.28 2.51
CA GLN A 301 11.15 -4.47 2.05
C GLN A 301 11.29 -3.28 3.00
N PHE A 302 12.48 -3.14 3.59
CA PHE A 302 12.84 -2.06 4.50
C PHE A 302 13.90 -1.18 3.86
N SER A 303 13.75 0.14 3.97
CA SER A 303 14.71 1.10 3.43
C SER A 303 14.77 2.35 4.30
N VAL A 304 15.95 2.77 4.68
CA VAL A 304 16.18 4.09 5.26
C VAL A 304 16.23 5.11 4.13
N PHE A 305 15.49 6.24 4.28
CA PHE A 305 15.48 7.29 3.26
C PHE A 305 16.85 7.93 3.06
N PRO A 306 17.21 8.30 1.79
CA PRO A 306 18.41 9.07 1.52
C PRO A 306 18.50 10.35 2.35
N GLY A 307 19.67 10.60 2.96
CA GLY A 307 19.90 11.72 3.86
C GLY A 307 19.46 11.48 5.32
N ARG A 308 18.88 10.31 5.63
CA ARG A 308 18.49 9.88 6.99
C ARG A 308 19.30 8.71 7.54
N GLU A 309 20.41 8.39 6.89
CA GLU A 309 21.27 7.24 7.25
C GLU A 309 21.93 7.41 8.61
N ARG A 310 22.06 8.65 9.10
CA ARG A 310 22.71 8.95 10.39
C ARG A 310 21.79 8.77 11.58
N ASP A 311 20.51 9.06 11.41
CA ASP A 311 19.53 9.14 12.50
C ASP A 311 18.36 8.17 12.38
N TRP A 312 18.11 7.59 11.19
CA TRP A 312 16.99 6.73 10.85
C TRP A 312 15.61 7.31 11.19
N SER A 313 15.53 8.64 11.18
CA SER A 313 14.28 9.35 11.51
C SER A 313 13.18 9.20 10.46
N LEU A 314 13.53 8.66 9.29
CA LEU A 314 12.57 8.38 8.22
C LEU A 314 12.96 7.08 7.52
N VAL A 315 12.07 6.10 7.64
CA VAL A 315 12.20 4.75 7.10
C VAL A 315 10.93 4.41 6.33
N GLN A 316 11.09 3.72 5.23
CA GLN A 316 9.97 3.13 4.48
C GLN A 316 9.99 1.62 4.67
N VAL A 317 8.81 1.07 5.00
CA VAL A 317 8.55 -0.37 4.92
C VAL A 317 7.46 -0.60 3.88
N ALA A 318 7.74 -1.48 2.93
CA ALA A 318 6.77 -1.93 1.95
C ALA A 318 6.44 -3.41 2.22
N LEU A 319 5.15 -3.74 2.25
CA LEU A 319 4.66 -5.09 2.50
C LEU A 319 3.83 -5.55 1.29
N THR A 320 4.25 -6.66 0.70
CA THR A 320 3.51 -7.32 -0.38
C THR A 320 2.92 -8.63 0.14
N ASP A 321 1.62 -8.82 0.01
CA ASP A 321 0.96 -10.08 0.39
C ASP A 321 1.35 -11.21 -0.58
N ILE A 322 1.99 -12.24 -0.02
CA ILE A 322 2.37 -13.46 -0.72
C ILE A 322 1.60 -14.68 -0.23
N THR A 323 0.52 -14.48 0.53
CA THR A 323 -0.27 -15.56 1.15
C THR A 323 -0.84 -16.52 0.09
N ALA A 324 -1.41 -15.99 -0.97
CA ALA A 324 -1.94 -16.81 -2.07
C ALA A 324 -0.83 -17.61 -2.78
N ARG A 325 0.33 -16.98 -3.01
CA ARG A 325 1.50 -17.64 -3.60
C ARG A 325 2.00 -18.78 -2.69
N ARG A 326 2.17 -18.53 -1.40
CA ARG A 326 2.61 -19.54 -0.42
C ARG A 326 1.66 -20.73 -0.34
N LYS A 327 0.34 -20.45 -0.33
CA LYS A 327 -0.68 -21.51 -0.36
C LYS A 327 -0.61 -22.33 -1.65
N ALA A 328 -0.40 -21.67 -2.79
CA ALA A 328 -0.26 -22.35 -4.07
C ALA A 328 1.01 -23.21 -4.13
N GLU A 329 2.15 -22.69 -3.66
CA GLU A 329 3.42 -23.42 -3.57
C GLU A 329 3.28 -24.66 -2.67
N ALA A 330 2.70 -24.52 -1.48
CA ALA A 330 2.44 -25.64 -0.56
C ALA A 330 1.47 -26.67 -1.18
N TYR A 331 0.45 -26.21 -1.90
CA TYR A 331 -0.48 -27.09 -2.60
C TYR A 331 0.19 -27.83 -3.76
N LEU A 332 1.05 -27.15 -4.53
CA LEU A 332 1.84 -27.79 -5.60
C LEU A 332 2.81 -28.83 -5.04
N GLU A 333 3.47 -28.53 -3.91
CA GLU A 333 4.33 -29.49 -3.23
C GLU A 333 3.52 -30.71 -2.75
N PHE A 334 2.33 -30.48 -2.20
CA PHE A 334 1.42 -31.56 -1.83
C PHE A 334 1.03 -32.41 -3.05
N LEU A 335 0.61 -31.79 -4.17
CA LEU A 335 0.28 -32.49 -5.40
C LEU A 335 1.45 -33.29 -6.00
N GLY A 336 2.67 -32.77 -5.85
CA GLY A 336 3.89 -33.43 -6.28
C GLY A 336 4.17 -34.74 -5.53
N LYS A 337 3.70 -34.86 -4.28
CA LYS A 337 3.99 -35.98 -3.38
C LYS A 337 2.79 -36.84 -3.05
N HIS A 338 1.56 -36.32 -3.14
CA HIS A 338 0.35 -37.02 -2.66
C HIS A 338 -0.68 -37.25 -3.76
N ASP A 339 -1.48 -38.32 -3.58
CA ASP A 339 -2.71 -38.55 -4.34
C ASP A 339 -3.85 -37.66 -3.81
N VAL A 340 -4.51 -36.94 -4.71
CA VAL A 340 -5.53 -35.95 -4.33
C VAL A 340 -6.75 -36.59 -3.68
N LEU A 341 -7.12 -37.79 -4.10
CA LEU A 341 -8.33 -38.48 -3.65
C LEU A 341 -8.13 -39.11 -2.27
N THR A 342 -7.06 -39.90 -2.11
CA THR A 342 -6.78 -40.69 -0.91
C THR A 342 -5.92 -39.96 0.12
N LYS A 343 -5.28 -38.86 -0.24
CA LYS A 343 -4.30 -38.08 0.56
C LYS A 343 -3.04 -38.86 0.93
N LEU A 344 -2.91 -40.12 0.52
CA LEU A 344 -1.67 -40.91 0.64
C LEU A 344 -0.59 -40.35 -0.28
N TYR A 345 0.65 -40.81 -0.14
CA TYR A 345 1.66 -40.48 -1.13
C TYR A 345 1.26 -40.98 -2.52
N ASN A 346 1.75 -40.32 -3.56
CA ASN A 346 1.50 -40.73 -4.94
C ASN A 346 2.61 -41.66 -5.45
N ARG A 347 2.42 -42.19 -6.68
CA ARG A 347 3.38 -43.07 -7.35
C ARG A 347 4.77 -42.42 -7.48
N SER A 348 4.86 -41.13 -7.77
CA SER A 348 6.16 -40.46 -7.94
C SER A 348 6.96 -40.47 -6.64
N PHE A 349 6.33 -40.12 -5.53
CA PHE A 349 6.97 -40.17 -4.21
C PHE A 349 7.42 -41.63 -3.87
N PHE A 350 6.56 -42.65 -4.16
CA PHE A 350 6.90 -44.05 -3.91
C PHE A 350 8.19 -44.44 -4.63
N VAL A 351 8.32 -44.11 -5.92
CA VAL A 351 9.51 -44.42 -6.73
C VAL A 351 10.76 -43.68 -6.19
N ASP A 352 10.62 -42.41 -5.82
CA ASP A 352 11.71 -41.65 -5.27
C ASP A 352 12.18 -42.21 -3.91
N GLU A 353 11.23 -42.59 -3.06
CA GLU A 353 11.52 -43.20 -1.76
C GLU A 353 12.17 -44.58 -1.89
N LEU A 354 11.69 -45.41 -2.83
CA LEU A 354 12.31 -46.68 -3.17
C LEU A 354 13.76 -46.51 -3.60
N ASN A 355 14.04 -45.53 -4.49
CA ASN A 355 15.39 -45.21 -4.94
C ASN A 355 16.26 -44.64 -3.80
N ARG A 356 15.67 -43.87 -2.89
CA ARG A 356 16.37 -43.34 -1.72
C ARG A 356 16.78 -44.46 -0.77
N LEU A 357 15.87 -45.38 -0.47
CA LEU A 357 16.13 -46.52 0.38
C LEU A 357 17.18 -47.46 -0.23
N GLU A 358 17.15 -47.67 -1.55
CA GLU A 358 18.15 -48.49 -2.24
C GLU A 358 19.57 -47.90 -2.14
N ARG A 359 19.68 -46.57 -2.18
CA ARG A 359 20.99 -45.87 -2.07
C ARG A 359 21.54 -45.77 -0.68
N LYS A 360 20.68 -45.54 0.32
CA LYS A 360 21.09 -45.17 1.68
C LYS A 360 20.37 -45.95 2.77
N GLY A 361 19.39 -46.75 2.38
CA GLY A 361 18.47 -47.31 3.32
C GLY A 361 19.04 -48.37 4.23
N PRO A 362 18.44 -48.54 5.41
CA PRO A 362 18.73 -49.68 6.27
C PRO A 362 18.24 -50.96 5.61
N SER A 363 18.92 -52.05 5.90
CA SER A 363 18.49 -53.41 5.54
C SER A 363 18.07 -54.13 6.81
N PRO A 364 16.97 -54.89 6.81
CA PRO A 364 16.07 -55.22 5.68
C PRO A 364 15.02 -54.14 5.36
N VAL A 365 14.41 -54.20 4.17
CA VAL A 365 13.22 -53.43 3.77
C VAL A 365 12.11 -54.40 3.43
N THR A 366 10.95 -54.22 4.07
CA THR A 366 9.72 -54.99 3.72
C THR A 366 8.82 -54.10 2.89
N ALA A 367 8.31 -54.66 1.76
CA ALA A 367 7.34 -54.01 0.89
C ALA A 367 6.01 -54.78 0.93
N LEU A 368 4.90 -54.04 1.03
CA LEU A 368 3.57 -54.56 0.79
C LEU A 368 3.01 -53.95 -0.49
N VAL A 369 2.31 -54.76 -1.30
CA VAL A 369 1.48 -54.32 -2.41
C VAL A 369 0.04 -54.72 -2.12
N LEU A 370 -0.89 -53.80 -2.28
CA LEU A 370 -2.31 -54.02 -1.98
C LEU A 370 -3.14 -53.59 -3.20
N ASP A 371 -4.19 -54.37 -3.47
CA ASP A 371 -5.17 -54.07 -4.52
C ASP A 371 -6.56 -54.03 -3.89
N LEU A 372 -7.31 -52.96 -4.19
CA LEU A 372 -8.66 -52.78 -3.66
C LEU A 372 -9.67 -53.66 -4.42
N ASN A 373 -10.23 -54.61 -3.73
CA ASN A 373 -11.22 -55.53 -4.31
C ASN A 373 -12.56 -54.85 -4.59
N GLY A 374 -13.19 -55.19 -5.70
CA GLY A 374 -14.56 -54.79 -5.99
C GLY A 374 -14.75 -53.34 -6.44
N LEU A 375 -13.71 -52.55 -6.67
CA LEU A 375 -13.83 -51.15 -7.11
C LEU A 375 -14.64 -51.00 -8.41
N LYS A 376 -14.40 -51.87 -9.40
CA LYS A 376 -15.16 -51.85 -10.65
C LYS A 376 -16.65 -52.13 -10.40
N ALA A 377 -16.97 -53.12 -9.58
CA ALA A 377 -18.36 -53.44 -9.24
C ALA A 377 -19.06 -52.27 -8.52
N ALA A 378 -18.38 -51.58 -7.60
CA ALA A 378 -18.90 -50.42 -6.95
C ALA A 378 -19.19 -49.28 -7.94
N ASN A 379 -18.28 -49.04 -8.90
CA ASN A 379 -18.49 -48.07 -9.96
C ASN A 379 -19.66 -48.41 -10.87
N ASP A 380 -19.75 -49.67 -11.30
CA ASP A 380 -20.79 -50.15 -12.23
C ASP A 380 -22.18 -50.15 -11.59
N GLN A 381 -22.29 -50.43 -10.26
CA GLN A 381 -23.56 -50.48 -9.53
C GLN A 381 -24.05 -49.11 -9.04
N SER A 382 -23.15 -48.25 -8.57
CA SER A 382 -23.50 -47.04 -7.86
C SER A 382 -22.80 -45.77 -8.41
N GLY A 383 -22.10 -45.90 -9.55
CA GLY A 383 -21.41 -44.77 -10.21
C GLY A 383 -20.04 -44.48 -9.63
N HIS A 384 -19.26 -43.63 -10.32
CA HIS A 384 -17.88 -43.29 -9.95
C HIS A 384 -17.76 -42.67 -8.56
N ALA A 385 -18.79 -41.96 -8.09
CA ALA A 385 -18.77 -41.36 -6.75
C ALA A 385 -18.68 -42.44 -5.63
N ALA A 386 -19.29 -43.62 -5.83
CA ALA A 386 -19.20 -44.74 -4.89
C ALA A 386 -17.81 -45.37 -4.88
N GLY A 387 -17.18 -45.51 -6.05
CA GLY A 387 -15.78 -45.95 -6.14
C GLY A 387 -14.80 -44.98 -5.54
N ASP A 388 -15.00 -43.67 -5.76
CA ASP A 388 -14.19 -42.62 -5.13
C ASP A 388 -14.32 -42.65 -3.60
N GLU A 389 -15.53 -42.92 -3.08
CA GLU A 389 -15.74 -43.08 -1.64
C GLU A 389 -15.01 -44.29 -1.08
N LEU A 390 -15.08 -45.41 -1.80
CA LEU A 390 -14.36 -46.65 -1.43
C LEU A 390 -12.82 -46.40 -1.42
N LEU A 391 -12.29 -45.66 -2.39
CA LEU A 391 -10.88 -45.27 -2.44
C LEU A 391 -10.49 -44.33 -1.29
N ARG A 392 -11.33 -43.35 -0.92
CA ARG A 392 -11.08 -42.49 0.26
C ARG A 392 -11.01 -43.33 1.53
N ARG A 393 -11.96 -44.23 1.75
CA ARG A 393 -11.97 -45.12 2.90
C ARG A 393 -10.74 -46.03 2.94
N ALA A 394 -10.30 -46.54 1.78
CA ALA A 394 -9.03 -47.25 1.66
C ALA A 394 -7.85 -46.39 2.12
N GLY A 395 -7.79 -45.13 1.66
CA GLY A 395 -6.80 -44.17 2.07
C GLY A 395 -6.79 -43.90 3.59
N GLU A 396 -7.94 -43.72 4.21
CA GLU A 396 -8.09 -43.50 5.66
C GLU A 396 -7.59 -44.69 6.47
N VAL A 397 -7.98 -45.92 6.10
CA VAL A 397 -7.54 -47.15 6.75
C VAL A 397 -6.02 -47.30 6.66
N LEU A 398 -5.47 -47.15 5.46
CA LEU A 398 -4.02 -47.29 5.24
C LEU A 398 -3.19 -46.22 5.90
N SER A 399 -3.66 -44.95 5.87
CA SER A 399 -3.00 -43.85 6.58
C SER A 399 -2.96 -44.05 8.09
N LYS A 400 -4.00 -44.71 8.65
CA LYS A 400 -4.08 -44.99 10.09
C LYS A 400 -3.23 -46.20 10.50
N ALA A 401 -3.06 -47.16 9.60
CA ALA A 401 -2.30 -48.39 9.86
C ALA A 401 -0.77 -48.15 9.76
N VAL A 402 -0.34 -47.25 8.89
CA VAL A 402 1.06 -47.06 8.55
C VAL A 402 1.61 -45.80 9.26
N GLU A 403 2.57 -46.02 10.17
CA GLU A 403 3.24 -44.93 10.91
C GLU A 403 4.66 -44.68 10.39
N GLU A 404 5.16 -43.49 10.57
CA GLU A 404 6.55 -43.17 10.25
C GLU A 404 7.53 -44.07 11.02
N PRO A 405 8.64 -44.50 10.43
CA PRO A 405 9.21 -44.07 9.14
C PRO A 405 8.72 -44.88 7.93
N CYS A 406 7.67 -45.70 8.07
CA CYS A 406 7.04 -46.39 6.95
C CYS A 406 6.21 -45.40 6.13
N CYS A 407 6.09 -45.65 4.83
CA CYS A 407 5.26 -44.80 3.96
C CYS A 407 4.29 -45.67 3.15
N VAL A 408 3.08 -45.14 2.94
CA VAL A 408 2.05 -45.73 2.10
C VAL A 408 1.70 -44.81 0.94
N ALA A 409 1.60 -45.38 -0.26
CA ALA A 409 1.31 -44.66 -1.48
C ALA A 409 0.21 -45.36 -2.30
N ARG A 410 -0.56 -44.53 -3.03
CA ARG A 410 -1.40 -45.02 -4.11
C ARG A 410 -0.59 -45.04 -5.40
N ILE A 411 -0.34 -46.22 -5.98
CA ILE A 411 0.56 -46.37 -7.13
C ILE A 411 -0.19 -46.62 -8.45
N GLY A 412 -1.49 -46.92 -8.38
CA GLY A 412 -2.36 -47.18 -9.52
C GLY A 412 -3.80 -46.76 -9.23
N GLY A 413 -4.74 -47.18 -10.07
CA GLY A 413 -6.18 -46.90 -9.89
C GLY A 413 -6.75 -47.47 -8.59
N ASP A 414 -6.57 -48.74 -8.35
CA ASP A 414 -6.98 -49.55 -7.19
C ASP A 414 -5.77 -50.10 -6.41
N GLU A 415 -4.54 -49.76 -6.81
CA GLU A 415 -3.31 -50.31 -6.27
C GLU A 415 -2.64 -49.36 -5.28
N PHE A 416 -2.21 -49.93 -4.15
CA PHE A 416 -1.48 -49.25 -3.10
C PHE A 416 -0.19 -50.00 -2.76
N ALA A 417 0.80 -49.33 -2.26
CA ALA A 417 2.04 -49.93 -1.81
C ALA A 417 2.53 -49.30 -0.51
N VAL A 418 3.16 -50.13 0.33
CA VAL A 418 3.80 -49.72 1.57
C VAL A 418 5.29 -50.07 1.52
N LEU A 419 6.15 -49.12 1.91
CA LEU A 419 7.57 -49.38 2.17
C LEU A 419 7.86 -49.28 3.67
N MET A 420 8.50 -50.31 4.21
CA MET A 420 8.80 -50.45 5.63
C MET A 420 10.32 -50.56 5.81
N PRO A 421 11.07 -49.46 5.96
CA PRO A 421 12.51 -49.49 6.15
C PRO A 421 12.88 -50.06 7.53
N ALA A 422 13.92 -50.89 7.57
CA ALA A 422 14.41 -51.60 8.78
C ALA A 422 13.34 -52.47 9.46
N ARG A 423 12.44 -53.06 8.68
CA ARG A 423 11.39 -53.96 9.16
C ARG A 423 11.54 -55.35 8.55
N SER A 424 11.23 -56.36 9.36
CA SER A 424 11.29 -57.78 9.01
C SER A 424 9.99 -58.28 8.35
N GLU A 425 10.00 -59.56 7.91
CA GLU A 425 8.83 -60.26 7.41
C GLU A 425 7.70 -60.31 8.45
N ARG A 426 8.03 -60.55 9.71
CA ARG A 426 7.09 -60.56 10.83
C ARG A 426 6.43 -59.19 11.03
N ASP A 427 7.18 -58.08 10.91
CA ASP A 427 6.60 -56.71 11.01
C ASP A 427 5.59 -56.51 9.84
N GLY A 428 5.87 -57.06 8.68
CA GLY A 428 4.95 -57.04 7.55
C GLY A 428 3.64 -57.80 7.82
N GLU A 429 3.72 -59.00 8.41
CA GLU A 429 2.56 -59.79 8.83
C GLU A 429 1.72 -59.06 9.91
N GLU A 430 2.39 -58.45 10.90
CA GLU A 430 1.75 -57.63 11.95
C GLU A 430 1.01 -56.44 11.33
N LEU A 431 1.58 -55.77 10.34
CA LEU A 431 0.93 -54.64 9.64
C LEU A 431 -0.28 -55.13 8.82
N ILE A 432 -0.19 -56.29 8.13
CA ILE A 432 -1.31 -56.88 7.41
C ILE A 432 -2.49 -57.13 8.37
N ALA A 433 -2.24 -57.75 9.50
CA ALA A 433 -3.25 -57.99 10.53
C ALA A 433 -3.88 -56.69 11.05
N ALA A 434 -3.09 -55.66 11.24
CA ALA A 434 -3.56 -54.31 11.66
C ALA A 434 -4.48 -53.70 10.59
N ILE A 435 -4.11 -53.78 9.31
CA ILE A 435 -4.94 -53.31 8.18
C ILE A 435 -6.27 -54.06 8.13
N GLU A 436 -6.26 -55.40 8.23
CA GLU A 436 -7.48 -56.24 8.21
C GLU A 436 -8.43 -55.90 9.37
N ASN A 437 -7.88 -55.66 10.58
CA ASN A 437 -8.67 -55.18 11.71
C ASN A 437 -9.32 -53.82 11.46
N LEU A 438 -8.59 -52.87 10.92
CA LEU A 438 -9.13 -51.55 10.58
C LEU A 438 -10.16 -51.62 9.44
N VAL A 439 -9.96 -52.47 8.45
CA VAL A 439 -10.92 -52.77 7.38
C VAL A 439 -12.22 -53.31 8.00
N THR A 440 -12.12 -54.25 8.94
CA THR A 440 -13.30 -54.81 9.64
C THR A 440 -14.06 -53.73 10.39
N LEU A 441 -13.39 -52.86 11.14
CA LEU A 441 -14.01 -51.75 11.84
C LEU A 441 -14.63 -50.74 10.87
N ASN A 442 -13.96 -50.41 9.77
CA ASN A 442 -14.47 -49.51 8.74
C ASN A 442 -15.76 -50.04 8.13
N ASN A 443 -15.81 -51.38 7.81
CA ASN A 443 -16.98 -52.02 7.23
C ASN A 443 -18.16 -52.11 8.22
N GLN A 444 -17.95 -52.11 9.54
CA GLN A 444 -19.02 -52.03 10.52
C GLN A 444 -19.70 -50.64 10.53
N TYR A 445 -18.94 -49.62 10.23
CA TYR A 445 -19.44 -48.25 10.21
C TYR A 445 -20.15 -47.90 8.88
N TYR A 446 -19.61 -48.31 7.76
CA TYR A 446 -20.13 -48.00 6.44
C TYR A 446 -20.97 -49.19 5.88
N SER A 447 -22.25 -48.96 5.64
CA SER A 447 -23.20 -49.94 5.15
C SER A 447 -23.27 -50.08 3.60
N THR A 448 -22.48 -49.27 2.86
CA THR A 448 -22.54 -49.20 1.39
C THR A 448 -21.70 -50.29 0.74
N ALA A 449 -20.54 -49.95 0.14
CA ALA A 449 -19.64 -50.92 -0.46
C ALA A 449 -18.69 -51.51 0.59
N THR A 450 -18.48 -52.84 0.58
CA THR A 450 -17.52 -53.49 1.49
C THR A 450 -16.10 -53.19 1.07
N LEU A 451 -15.31 -52.62 1.97
CA LEU A 451 -13.89 -52.44 1.79
C LEU A 451 -13.15 -53.77 1.96
N SER A 452 -12.29 -54.13 1.02
CA SER A 452 -11.47 -55.33 1.08
C SER A 452 -10.23 -55.19 0.21
N PHE A 453 -9.11 -55.72 0.66
CA PHE A 453 -7.84 -55.70 -0.07
C PHE A 453 -7.38 -57.13 -0.36
N ALA A 454 -6.74 -57.34 -1.53
CA ALA A 454 -5.77 -58.42 -1.72
C ALA A 454 -4.38 -57.85 -1.35
N ILE A 455 -3.64 -58.51 -0.48
CA ILE A 455 -2.38 -57.99 0.09
C ILE A 455 -1.26 -59.00 -0.13
N GLY A 456 -0.14 -58.57 -0.69
CA GLY A 456 1.08 -59.37 -0.77
C GLY A 456 2.23 -58.67 -0.09
N SER A 457 3.11 -59.42 0.57
CA SER A 457 4.28 -58.91 1.30
C SER A 457 5.53 -59.64 0.83
N ALA A 458 6.66 -58.92 0.83
CA ALA A 458 7.99 -59.47 0.65
C ALA A 458 9.05 -58.64 1.38
N THR A 459 10.04 -59.30 1.95
CA THR A 459 11.18 -58.67 2.63
C THR A 459 12.44 -58.83 1.79
N SER A 460 13.27 -57.80 1.75
CA SER A 460 14.52 -57.78 0.99
C SER A 460 15.54 -58.77 1.54
N GLN A 461 16.24 -59.44 0.62
CA GLN A 461 17.40 -60.27 0.92
C GLN A 461 18.70 -59.50 0.76
N PRO A 462 19.79 -59.90 1.39
CA PRO A 462 21.07 -59.22 1.21
C PRO A 462 21.49 -59.13 -0.28
N GLY A 463 21.70 -57.93 -0.77
CA GLY A 463 22.11 -57.67 -2.17
C GLY A 463 20.94 -57.67 -3.17
N GLU A 464 19.70 -57.85 -2.73
CA GLU A 464 18.53 -57.79 -3.59
C GLU A 464 18.12 -56.34 -3.88
N ARG A 465 17.82 -56.00 -5.14
CA ARG A 465 17.25 -54.73 -5.53
C ARG A 465 15.83 -54.56 -5.01
N LEU A 466 15.50 -53.41 -4.47
CA LEU A 466 14.17 -53.14 -3.89
C LEU A 466 13.03 -53.28 -4.89
N GLU A 467 13.29 -52.97 -6.17
CA GLU A 467 12.31 -53.23 -7.24
C GLU A 467 11.95 -54.73 -7.36
N ALA A 468 12.89 -55.67 -7.11
CA ALA A 468 12.62 -57.07 -7.12
C ALA A 468 11.78 -57.50 -5.90
N VAL A 469 12.00 -56.87 -4.75
CA VAL A 469 11.18 -57.06 -3.55
C VAL A 469 9.73 -56.65 -3.82
N VAL A 470 9.51 -55.49 -4.39
CA VAL A 470 8.17 -54.99 -4.76
C VAL A 470 7.49 -55.96 -5.74
N ARG A 471 8.21 -56.45 -6.76
CA ARG A 471 7.66 -57.46 -7.71
C ARG A 471 7.28 -58.75 -7.00
N ARG A 472 8.03 -59.22 -6.00
CA ARG A 472 7.66 -60.42 -5.20
C ARG A 472 6.39 -60.19 -4.39
N ALA A 473 6.28 -59.01 -3.77
CA ALA A 473 5.07 -58.61 -3.05
C ALA A 473 3.86 -58.50 -3.97
N ASP A 474 4.02 -57.93 -5.17
CA ASP A 474 2.98 -57.85 -6.19
C ASP A 474 2.50 -59.29 -6.65
N ALA A 475 3.46 -60.18 -6.91
CA ALA A 475 3.13 -61.57 -7.27
C ALA A 475 2.33 -62.30 -6.16
N ALA A 476 2.66 -62.07 -4.88
CA ALA A 476 1.93 -62.58 -3.74
C ALA A 476 0.52 -62.00 -3.62
N MET A 477 0.36 -60.71 -3.83
CA MET A 477 -0.93 -60.02 -3.89
C MET A 477 -1.81 -60.56 -4.99
N TYR A 478 -1.26 -60.81 -6.18
CA TYR A 478 -1.99 -61.33 -7.32
C TYR A 478 -2.57 -62.76 -7.05
N VAL A 479 -1.85 -63.59 -6.29
CA VAL A 479 -2.37 -64.90 -5.85
C VAL A 479 -3.60 -64.73 -4.97
N GLN A 480 -3.57 -63.82 -4.00
CA GLN A 480 -4.73 -63.49 -3.14
C GLN A 480 -5.90 -62.91 -3.95
N LYS A 481 -5.62 -62.02 -4.89
CA LYS A 481 -6.65 -61.42 -5.76
C LYS A 481 -7.38 -62.48 -6.59
N ARG A 482 -6.64 -63.46 -7.14
CA ARG A 482 -7.24 -64.58 -7.85
C ARG A 482 -8.11 -65.47 -6.95
N ALA A 483 -7.68 -65.77 -5.73
CA ALA A 483 -8.45 -66.52 -4.76
C ALA A 483 -9.75 -65.76 -4.38
N TYR A 484 -9.71 -64.43 -4.19
CA TYR A 484 -10.90 -63.63 -3.92
C TYR A 484 -11.96 -63.77 -5.04
N TYR A 485 -11.57 -63.66 -6.32
CA TYR A 485 -12.48 -63.72 -7.45
C TYR A 485 -12.86 -65.17 -7.88
N ALA A 486 -12.17 -66.17 -7.38
CA ALA A 486 -12.58 -67.55 -7.54
C ALA A 486 -13.74 -67.99 -6.61
N ASP A 487 -14.01 -67.17 -5.55
CA ASP A 487 -15.18 -67.39 -4.69
C ASP A 487 -16.46 -66.98 -5.43
N PRO A 488 -17.48 -67.89 -5.60
CA PRO A 488 -18.72 -67.58 -6.30
C PRO A 488 -19.46 -66.33 -5.75
N ARG A 489 -19.22 -65.99 -4.51
CA ARG A 489 -19.80 -64.74 -3.88
C ARG A 489 -19.24 -63.45 -4.42
N HIS A 490 -18.06 -63.53 -5.05
CA HIS A 490 -17.32 -62.36 -5.54
C HIS A 490 -17.05 -62.37 -7.04
N GLU A 491 -17.75 -63.30 -7.76
CA GLU A 491 -17.54 -63.50 -9.20
C GLU A 491 -17.72 -62.18 -9.96
N ARG A 492 -16.71 -61.79 -10.78
CA ARG A 492 -16.82 -60.68 -11.70
C ARG A 492 -17.93 -60.96 -12.68
N ARG A 493 -19.13 -60.38 -12.53
CA ARG A 493 -20.08 -60.30 -13.64
C ARG A 493 -19.42 -59.55 -14.78
N ALA A 494 -19.23 -60.22 -15.91
CA ALA A 494 -18.54 -59.80 -17.11
C ALA A 494 -19.17 -58.53 -17.74
#